data_815f47ecdce1ba4601b10e37df7bffe7
#
_entry.id   815f47ecdce1ba4601b10e37df7bffe7
#
_cell.length_a   1.000
_cell.length_b   1.000
_cell.length_c   1.000
_cell.angle_alpha   90.00
_cell.angle_beta   90.00
_cell.angle_gamma   90.00
#
_symmetry.space_group_name_H-M   'P 1'
#
loop_
_entity.id
_entity.type
_entity.pdbx_description
1 polymer ?
#
loop_
_entity_poly.entity_id
_entity_poly.type
_entity_poly.pdbx_seq_one_letter_code
_entity_poly.pdbx_strand_id
1 'polypeptide(L)'
;NDLWEAIEEWENLLLDKSLLERVKEAKKERESKDIKIVPYEPCYQSAFRTLTEEWITAYFRMEKADYKALDHPQEYILDKGGTILVALYKNEPVGVCALCKMDHPLYDYELAKLAVSPKVQGKGIGVLLCEAVVNKAKELGGKRIFIESNTRLKPAIHIYHKLGFKEL
;
A
#
# COMPACT_ATOMS: atom_id res chain seq x y z
N ASN A 1 -51.03 4.08 -4.55
CA ASN A 1 -50.25 5.10 -3.86
C ASN A 1 -48.76 4.78 -3.78
N ASP A 2 -48.30 3.88 -4.64
CA ASP A 2 -46.93 3.45 -4.69
C ASP A 2 -45.93 4.59 -5.05
N LEU A 3 -46.45 5.65 -5.69
CA LEU A 3 -45.62 6.80 -6.08
C LEU A 3 -45.22 7.66 -4.85
N TRP A 4 -46.09 7.79 -3.87
CA TRP A 4 -45.85 8.55 -2.64
C TRP A 4 -44.93 7.77 -1.68
N GLU A 5 -45.11 6.46 -1.57
CA GLU A 5 -44.19 5.58 -0.82
C GLU A 5 -42.78 5.58 -1.43
N ALA A 6 -42.69 5.55 -2.74
CA ALA A 6 -41.38 5.67 -3.43
C ALA A 6 -40.72 7.04 -3.22
N ILE A 7 -41.51 8.13 -3.14
CA ILE A 7 -41.00 9.49 -2.85
C ILE A 7 -40.54 9.59 -1.39
N GLU A 8 -41.25 9.00 -0.45
CA GLU A 8 -40.86 8.95 0.96
C GLU A 8 -39.58 8.14 1.19
N GLU A 9 -39.42 7.02 0.54
CA GLU A 9 -38.16 6.24 0.54
C GLU A 9 -37.01 7.06 -0.03
N TRP A 10 -37.22 7.82 -1.09
CA TRP A 10 -36.19 8.71 -1.67
C TRP A 10 -35.83 9.86 -0.73
N GLU A 11 -36.75 10.47 -0.04
CA GLU A 11 -36.50 11.54 0.94
C GLU A 11 -35.70 10.99 2.13
N ASN A 12 -36.05 9.85 2.68
CA ASN A 12 -35.32 9.22 3.77
C ASN A 12 -33.92 8.83 3.39
N LEU A 13 -33.70 8.34 2.18
CA LEU A 13 -32.40 8.04 1.62
C LEU A 13 -31.53 9.29 1.42
N LEU A 14 -32.10 10.45 1.14
CA LEU A 14 -31.40 11.72 1.03
C LEU A 14 -31.04 12.35 2.38
N LEU A 15 -31.80 12.03 3.43
CA LEU A 15 -31.55 12.53 4.78
C LEU A 15 -30.39 11.83 5.50
N ASP A 16 -30.13 10.55 5.19
CA ASP A 16 -29.06 9.79 5.85
C ASP A 16 -27.63 10.19 5.43
N LYS A 17 -27.45 10.61 4.18
CA LYS A 17 -26.17 11.06 3.66
C LYS A 17 -26.37 12.09 2.56
N SER A 18 -25.50 13.11 2.53
CA SER A 18 -25.53 14.09 1.45
C SER A 18 -25.25 13.41 0.09
N LEU A 19 -25.81 13.96 -0.99
CA LEU A 19 -25.57 13.46 -2.35
C LEU A 19 -24.06 13.41 -2.67
N LEU A 20 -23.30 14.39 -2.17
CA LEU A 20 -21.86 14.45 -2.34
C LEU A 20 -21.15 13.28 -1.66
N GLU A 21 -21.58 12.89 -0.45
CA GLU A 21 -21.00 11.75 0.27
C GLU A 21 -21.28 10.43 -0.45
N ARG A 22 -22.47 10.25 -0.98
CA ARG A 22 -22.85 9.07 -1.78
C ARG A 22 -22.05 8.96 -3.07
N VAL A 23 -21.88 10.08 -3.78
CA VAL A 23 -21.05 10.11 -4.99
C VAL A 23 -19.59 9.75 -4.66
N LYS A 24 -19.05 10.27 -3.55
CA LYS A 24 -17.71 9.93 -3.08
C LYS A 24 -17.58 8.44 -2.72
N GLU A 25 -18.55 7.88 -2.01
CA GLU A 25 -18.57 6.46 -1.65
C GLU A 25 -18.68 5.56 -2.88
N ALA A 26 -19.59 5.85 -3.81
CA ALA A 26 -19.75 5.10 -5.05
C ALA A 26 -18.49 5.18 -5.93
N LYS A 27 -17.81 6.34 -5.94
CA LYS A 27 -16.53 6.49 -6.63
C LYS A 27 -15.44 5.65 -5.96
N LYS A 28 -15.36 5.68 -4.64
CA LYS A 28 -14.40 4.90 -3.86
C LYS A 28 -14.62 3.39 -4.06
N GLU A 29 -15.87 2.92 -4.06
CA GLU A 29 -16.21 1.52 -4.31
C GLU A 29 -15.82 1.07 -5.72
N ARG A 30 -16.04 1.91 -6.75
CA ARG A 30 -15.62 1.62 -8.11
C ARG A 30 -14.09 1.53 -8.24
N GLU A 31 -13.39 2.49 -7.65
CA GLU A 31 -11.93 2.52 -7.65
C GLU A 31 -11.33 1.33 -6.89
N SER A 32 -11.94 0.91 -5.78
CA SER A 32 -11.49 -0.24 -5.00
C SER A 32 -11.64 -1.58 -5.74
N LYS A 33 -12.63 -1.72 -6.61
CA LYS A 33 -12.82 -2.92 -7.45
C LYS A 33 -11.73 -3.08 -8.50
N ASP A 34 -11.12 -1.97 -8.93
CA ASP A 34 -10.05 -1.96 -9.92
C ASP A 34 -8.66 -2.17 -9.29
N ILE A 35 -8.56 -2.16 -7.95
CA ILE A 35 -7.31 -2.33 -7.22
C ILE A 35 -7.19 -3.78 -6.74
N LYS A 36 -6.05 -4.41 -7.04
CA LYS A 36 -5.70 -5.75 -6.56
C LYS A 36 -4.31 -5.73 -5.93
N ILE A 37 -4.16 -6.39 -4.79
CA ILE A 37 -2.85 -6.62 -4.17
C ILE A 37 -2.47 -8.07 -4.44
N VAL A 38 -1.35 -8.24 -5.11
CA VAL A 38 -0.84 -9.55 -5.54
C VAL A 38 0.59 -9.78 -5.03
N PRO A 39 1.01 -11.04 -4.83
CA PRO A 39 2.40 -11.33 -4.53
C PRO A 39 3.30 -10.99 -5.73
N TYR A 40 4.55 -10.70 -5.43
CA TYR A 40 5.56 -10.48 -6.45
C TYR A 40 5.77 -11.71 -7.32
N GLU A 41 5.89 -11.47 -8.61
CA GLU A 41 6.34 -12.42 -9.61
C GLU A 41 7.44 -11.77 -10.48
N PRO A 42 8.31 -12.55 -11.16
CA PRO A 42 9.39 -12.00 -11.99
C PRO A 42 8.94 -10.97 -13.03
N CYS A 43 7.71 -11.08 -13.54
CA CYS A 43 7.13 -10.12 -14.47
C CYS A 43 6.96 -8.69 -13.87
N TYR A 44 6.94 -8.57 -12.54
CA TYR A 44 6.84 -7.29 -11.83
C TYR A 44 8.19 -6.69 -11.43
N GLN A 45 9.31 -7.34 -11.76
CA GLN A 45 10.63 -6.85 -11.36
C GLN A 45 10.91 -5.44 -11.90
N SER A 46 10.60 -5.18 -13.16
CA SER A 46 10.78 -3.86 -13.76
C SER A 46 9.93 -2.79 -13.05
N ALA A 47 8.67 -3.11 -12.71
CA ALA A 47 7.80 -2.19 -11.97
C ALA A 47 8.31 -1.95 -10.55
N PHE A 48 8.73 -3.00 -9.84
CA PHE A 48 9.32 -2.88 -8.51
C PHE A 48 10.53 -1.94 -8.50
N ARG A 49 11.45 -2.12 -9.45
CA ARG A 49 12.60 -1.26 -9.61
C ARG A 49 12.20 0.18 -9.94
N THR A 50 11.42 0.38 -11.00
CA THR A 50 11.09 1.71 -11.50
C THR A 50 10.30 2.54 -10.49
N LEU A 51 9.26 1.97 -9.88
CA LEU A 51 8.44 2.67 -8.87
C LEU A 51 9.26 3.05 -7.64
N THR A 52 10.13 2.15 -7.17
CA THR A 52 10.96 2.42 -5.99
C THR A 52 12.05 3.43 -6.30
N GLU A 53 12.72 3.33 -7.45
CA GLU A 53 13.74 4.28 -7.89
C GLU A 53 13.16 5.69 -8.07
N GLU A 54 12.00 5.80 -8.72
CA GLU A 54 11.28 7.07 -8.89
C GLU A 54 10.96 7.71 -7.54
N TRP A 55 10.48 6.91 -6.59
CA TRP A 55 10.16 7.38 -5.26
C TRP A 55 11.41 7.80 -4.47
N ILE A 56 12.48 6.98 -4.46
CA ILE A 56 13.73 7.30 -3.76
C ILE A 56 14.33 8.58 -4.34
N THR A 57 14.45 8.70 -5.66
CA THR A 57 15.09 9.84 -6.31
C THR A 57 14.29 11.13 -6.19
N ALA A 58 13.01 11.08 -5.92
CA ALA A 58 12.19 12.25 -5.62
C ALA A 58 12.56 12.93 -4.29
N TYR A 59 13.09 12.18 -3.32
CA TYR A 59 13.39 12.67 -1.96
C TYR A 59 14.84 12.48 -1.52
N PHE A 60 15.53 11.48 -2.07
CA PHE A 60 16.85 11.01 -1.63
C PHE A 60 17.74 10.64 -2.82
N ARG A 61 18.84 9.99 -2.51
CA ARG A 61 19.74 9.37 -3.51
C ARG A 61 19.70 7.87 -3.38
N MET A 62 19.84 7.20 -4.51
CA MET A 62 20.00 5.75 -4.58
C MET A 62 21.35 5.31 -4.00
N GLU A 63 21.33 4.33 -3.12
CA GLU A 63 22.52 3.72 -2.52
C GLU A 63 22.80 2.34 -3.14
N LYS A 64 24.00 1.81 -2.91
CA LYS A 64 24.37 0.48 -3.43
C LYS A 64 23.45 -0.64 -2.94
N ALA A 65 22.99 -0.54 -1.69
CA ALA A 65 22.03 -1.49 -1.12
C ALA A 65 20.68 -1.45 -1.82
N ASP A 66 20.23 -0.27 -2.23
CA ASP A 66 18.99 -0.11 -2.99
C ASP A 66 19.08 -0.79 -4.34
N TYR A 67 20.16 -0.54 -5.10
CA TYR A 67 20.37 -1.18 -6.40
C TYR A 67 20.38 -2.71 -6.27
N LYS A 68 21.06 -3.27 -5.28
CA LYS A 68 21.09 -4.72 -5.06
C LYS A 68 19.69 -5.28 -4.82
N ALA A 69 18.93 -4.68 -3.93
CA ALA A 69 17.56 -5.13 -3.62
C ALA A 69 16.61 -4.99 -4.81
N LEU A 70 16.74 -3.92 -5.59
CA LEU A 70 15.87 -3.64 -6.75
C LEU A 70 16.24 -4.44 -8.00
N ASP A 71 17.53 -4.71 -8.21
CA ASP A 71 18.00 -5.50 -9.36
C ASP A 71 17.90 -7.00 -9.13
N HIS A 72 18.02 -7.44 -7.87
CA HIS A 72 18.03 -8.84 -7.46
C HIS A 72 17.08 -9.10 -6.28
N PRO A 73 15.76 -8.78 -6.41
CA PRO A 73 14.81 -8.92 -5.29
C PRO A 73 14.64 -10.35 -4.82
N GLN A 74 14.82 -11.33 -5.72
CA GLN A 74 14.79 -12.75 -5.35
C GLN A 74 15.86 -13.06 -4.32
N GLU A 75 17.11 -12.72 -4.60
CA GLU A 75 18.27 -13.02 -3.74
C GLU A 75 18.27 -12.20 -2.44
N TYR A 76 17.95 -10.90 -2.53
CA TYR A 76 18.13 -9.98 -1.41
C TYR A 76 16.90 -9.85 -0.51
N ILE A 77 15.73 -10.25 -0.97
CA ILE A 77 14.47 -10.14 -0.21
C ILE A 77 13.79 -11.50 -0.05
N LEU A 78 13.43 -12.16 -1.16
CA LEU A 78 12.59 -13.36 -1.12
C LEU A 78 13.32 -14.58 -0.55
N ASP A 79 14.53 -14.87 -1.01
CA ASP A 79 15.32 -16.01 -0.52
C ASP A 79 15.75 -15.87 0.94
N LYS A 80 15.72 -14.64 1.47
CA LYS A 80 15.99 -14.34 2.88
C LYS A 80 14.74 -14.48 3.78
N GLY A 81 13.63 -14.91 3.23
CA GLY A 81 12.37 -15.09 3.97
C GLY A 81 11.49 -13.85 4.04
N GLY A 82 11.79 -12.85 3.23
CA GLY A 82 10.93 -11.69 3.00
C GLY A 82 9.87 -11.93 1.94
N THR A 83 9.09 -10.92 1.65
CA THR A 83 8.10 -10.92 0.57
C THR A 83 7.96 -9.52 -0.04
N ILE A 84 7.43 -9.48 -1.25
CA ILE A 84 7.09 -8.23 -1.93
C ILE A 84 5.64 -8.34 -2.39
N LEU A 85 4.85 -7.30 -2.15
CA LEU A 85 3.49 -7.18 -2.64
C LEU A 85 3.43 -6.07 -3.70
N VAL A 86 2.61 -6.30 -4.71
CA VAL A 86 2.40 -5.40 -5.84
C VAL A 86 0.94 -5.00 -5.89
N ALA A 87 0.69 -3.70 -5.99
CA ALA A 87 -0.65 -3.18 -6.23
C ALA A 87 -0.86 -3.01 -7.73
N LEU A 88 -1.92 -3.61 -8.23
CA LEU A 88 -2.40 -3.45 -9.60
C LEU A 88 -3.61 -2.52 -9.59
N TYR A 89 -3.62 -1.55 -10.49
CA TYR A 89 -4.79 -0.75 -10.80
C TYR A 89 -5.13 -0.96 -12.26
N LYS A 90 -6.33 -1.48 -12.53
CA LYS A 90 -6.74 -1.89 -13.88
C LYS A 90 -5.73 -2.83 -14.56
N ASN A 91 -5.21 -3.78 -13.77
CA ASN A 91 -4.19 -4.75 -14.15
C ASN A 91 -2.78 -4.19 -14.45
N GLU A 92 -2.53 -2.91 -14.23
CA GLU A 92 -1.21 -2.30 -14.36
C GLU A 92 -0.54 -2.17 -12.98
N PRO A 93 0.75 -2.50 -12.81
CA PRO A 93 1.45 -2.35 -11.55
C PRO A 93 1.69 -0.86 -11.26
N VAL A 94 1.14 -0.39 -10.16
CA VAL A 94 1.14 1.03 -9.75
C VAL A 94 1.69 1.28 -8.36
N GLY A 95 1.95 0.23 -7.61
CA GLY A 95 2.51 0.35 -6.27
C GLY A 95 3.20 -0.93 -5.82
N VAL A 96 4.15 -0.79 -4.92
CA VAL A 96 4.94 -1.89 -4.37
C VAL A 96 5.22 -1.66 -2.89
N CYS A 97 5.38 -2.74 -2.15
CA CYS A 97 5.89 -2.70 -0.78
C CYS A 97 6.60 -4.01 -0.47
N ALA A 98 7.77 -3.92 0.14
CA ALA A 98 8.55 -5.07 0.57
C ALA A 98 8.43 -5.29 2.07
N LEU A 99 8.45 -6.55 2.48
CA LEU A 99 8.61 -7.01 3.84
C LEU A 99 9.93 -7.78 3.90
N CYS A 100 10.95 -7.18 4.50
CA CYS A 100 12.28 -7.76 4.60
C CYS A 100 12.44 -8.50 5.93
N LYS A 101 12.91 -9.73 5.91
CA LYS A 101 13.24 -10.47 7.13
C LYS A 101 14.41 -9.78 7.83
N MET A 102 14.29 -9.56 9.13
CA MET A 102 15.36 -8.99 9.94
C MET A 102 16.05 -10.06 10.79
N ASP A 103 17.36 -9.93 10.92
CA ASP A 103 18.14 -10.61 11.96
C ASP A 103 18.37 -9.62 13.11
N HIS A 104 17.32 -9.45 13.92
CA HIS A 104 17.31 -8.48 15.00
C HIS A 104 16.60 -9.06 16.25
N PRO A 105 17.10 -8.81 17.47
CA PRO A 105 16.54 -9.42 18.67
C PRO A 105 15.12 -8.95 19.00
N LEU A 106 14.71 -7.77 18.53
CA LEU A 106 13.40 -7.17 18.86
C LEU A 106 12.42 -7.16 17.69
N TYR A 107 12.89 -7.25 16.43
CA TYR A 107 12.05 -7.10 15.24
C TYR A 107 12.21 -8.29 14.31
N ASP A 108 11.09 -8.80 13.81
CA ASP A 108 11.06 -9.94 12.89
C ASP A 108 11.19 -9.50 11.43
N TYR A 109 10.60 -8.35 11.11
CA TYR A 109 10.51 -7.83 9.75
C TYR A 109 10.65 -6.32 9.71
N GLU A 110 11.13 -5.83 8.57
CA GLU A 110 11.11 -4.42 8.19
C GLU A 110 10.14 -4.23 7.02
N LEU A 111 9.20 -3.28 7.16
CA LEU A 111 8.42 -2.77 6.05
C LEU A 111 9.27 -1.75 5.30
N ALA A 112 9.58 -2.05 4.05
CA ALA A 112 10.50 -1.26 3.25
C ALA A 112 9.98 -1.07 1.81
N LYS A 113 10.61 -0.18 1.07
CA LYS A 113 10.36 0.00 -0.37
C LYS A 113 8.87 0.23 -0.70
N LEU A 114 8.15 0.96 0.17
CA LEU A 114 6.80 1.42 -0.14
C LEU A 114 6.86 2.53 -1.18
N ALA A 115 6.34 2.26 -2.35
CA ALA A 115 6.28 3.23 -3.44
C ALA A 115 4.97 3.09 -4.21
N VAL A 116 4.29 4.21 -4.45
CA VAL A 116 3.05 4.28 -5.23
C VAL A 116 3.22 5.32 -6.32
N SER A 117 2.83 4.97 -7.54
CA SER A 117 2.90 5.89 -8.68
C SER A 117 2.13 7.19 -8.39
N PRO A 118 2.72 8.36 -8.68
CA PRO A 118 2.03 9.65 -8.54
C PRO A 118 0.72 9.74 -9.33
N LYS A 119 0.61 8.99 -10.43
CA LYS A 119 -0.57 8.97 -11.32
C LYS A 119 -1.83 8.42 -10.64
N VAL A 120 -1.68 7.64 -9.57
CA VAL A 120 -2.78 6.99 -8.85
C VAL A 120 -2.84 7.36 -7.37
N GLN A 121 -2.15 8.41 -6.96
CA GLN A 121 -2.22 8.92 -5.59
C GLN A 121 -3.64 9.36 -5.22
N GLY A 122 -3.98 9.29 -3.93
CA GLY A 122 -5.31 9.62 -3.43
C GLY A 122 -6.36 8.51 -3.55
N LYS A 123 -6.00 7.33 -4.07
CA LYS A 123 -6.89 6.15 -4.19
C LYS A 123 -6.77 5.16 -3.02
N GLY A 124 -5.95 5.46 -2.01
CA GLY A 124 -5.74 4.59 -0.85
C GLY A 124 -4.85 3.37 -1.10
N ILE A 125 -4.13 3.32 -2.21
CA ILE A 125 -3.27 2.18 -2.60
C ILE A 125 -2.15 1.97 -1.57
N GLY A 126 -1.51 3.02 -1.07
CA GLY A 126 -0.47 2.92 -0.05
C GLY A 126 -0.98 2.29 1.25
N VAL A 127 -2.18 2.63 1.69
CA VAL A 127 -2.83 2.02 2.86
C VAL A 127 -3.09 0.54 2.62
N LEU A 128 -3.67 0.19 1.47
CA LEU A 128 -3.96 -1.21 1.12
C LEU A 128 -2.70 -2.06 1.05
N LEU A 129 -1.61 -1.54 0.47
CA LEU A 129 -0.32 -2.22 0.44
C LEU A 129 0.24 -2.45 1.85
N CYS A 130 0.24 -1.43 2.69
CA CYS A 130 0.74 -1.55 4.06
C CYS A 130 -0.10 -2.53 4.88
N GLU A 131 -1.43 -2.47 4.79
CA GLU A 131 -2.32 -3.43 5.45
C GLU A 131 -2.03 -4.86 5.00
N ALA A 132 -1.88 -5.09 3.69
CA ALA A 132 -1.57 -6.40 3.15
C ALA A 132 -0.20 -6.92 3.61
N VAL A 133 0.81 -6.06 3.67
CA VAL A 133 2.15 -6.41 4.17
C VAL A 133 2.13 -6.74 5.66
N VAL A 134 1.40 -5.98 6.48
CA VAL A 134 1.24 -6.27 7.92
C VAL A 134 0.53 -7.61 8.12
N ASN A 135 -0.52 -7.88 7.36
CA ASN A 135 -1.21 -9.17 7.41
C ASN A 135 -0.29 -10.33 6.98
N LYS A 136 0.51 -10.10 5.95
CA LYS A 136 1.50 -11.09 5.49
C LYS A 136 2.57 -11.39 6.55
N ALA A 137 3.04 -10.37 7.26
CA ALA A 137 3.95 -10.55 8.37
C ALA A 137 3.35 -11.42 9.48
N LYS A 138 2.07 -11.21 9.81
CA LYS A 138 1.34 -12.05 10.78
C LYS A 138 1.21 -13.49 10.30
N GLU A 139 0.85 -13.72 9.04
CA GLU A 139 0.78 -15.07 8.43
C GLU A 139 2.12 -15.79 8.51
N LEU A 140 3.23 -15.09 8.36
CA LEU A 140 4.60 -15.61 8.47
C LEU A 140 5.08 -15.77 9.93
N GLY A 141 4.21 -15.52 10.92
CA GLY A 141 4.52 -15.66 12.34
C GLY A 141 5.27 -14.47 12.96
N GLY A 142 5.39 -13.36 12.25
CA GLY A 142 6.00 -12.14 12.74
C GLY A 142 5.16 -11.47 13.83
N LYS A 143 5.83 -10.97 14.87
CA LYS A 143 5.21 -10.28 16.02
C LYS A 143 5.49 -8.80 16.04
N ARG A 144 6.64 -8.38 15.52
CA ARG A 144 7.08 -6.98 15.49
C ARG A 144 7.65 -6.61 14.14
N ILE A 145 7.16 -5.49 13.60
CA ILE A 145 7.61 -4.91 12.34
C ILE A 145 8.29 -3.58 12.66
N PHE A 146 9.45 -3.38 12.06
CA PHE A 146 10.18 -2.13 12.07
C PHE A 146 9.91 -1.34 10.79
N ILE A 147 9.89 -0.02 10.88
CA ILE A 147 9.84 0.90 9.74
C ILE A 147 10.87 1.98 9.99
N GLU A 148 11.73 2.21 9.01
CA GLU A 148 12.56 3.39 8.94
C GLU A 148 11.91 4.42 8.02
N SER A 149 11.69 5.63 8.51
CA SER A 149 11.06 6.70 7.75
C SER A 149 11.71 8.05 8.04
N ASN A 150 11.46 9.01 7.17
CA ASN A 150 11.95 10.37 7.31
C ASN A 150 10.78 11.33 7.54
N THR A 151 10.97 12.34 8.38
CA THR A 151 9.97 13.34 8.72
C THR A 151 9.45 14.14 7.51
N ARG A 152 10.17 14.13 6.39
CA ARG A 152 9.73 14.72 5.11
C ARG A 152 8.62 13.92 4.44
N LEU A 153 8.48 12.64 4.76
CA LEU A 153 7.56 11.70 4.14
C LEU A 153 6.19 11.71 4.85
N LYS A 154 5.60 12.88 5.03
CA LYS A 154 4.34 13.06 5.76
C LYS A 154 3.21 12.13 5.34
N PRO A 155 2.95 11.86 4.04
CA PRO A 155 1.91 10.91 3.64
C PRO A 155 2.17 9.49 4.13
N ALA A 156 3.41 9.01 4.07
CA ALA A 156 3.79 7.68 4.56
C ALA A 156 3.65 7.59 6.08
N ILE A 157 4.13 8.59 6.82
CA ILE A 157 3.99 8.67 8.28
C ILE A 157 2.53 8.64 8.69
N HIS A 158 1.65 9.35 7.99
CA HIS A 158 0.21 9.31 8.25
C HIS A 158 -0.37 7.90 8.10
N ILE A 159 0.05 7.15 7.07
CA ILE A 159 -0.35 5.76 6.88
C ILE A 159 0.14 4.90 8.06
N TYR A 160 1.38 5.05 8.49
CA TYR A 160 1.95 4.27 9.57
C TYR A 160 1.21 4.50 10.90
N HIS A 161 0.91 5.75 11.26
CA HIS A 161 0.09 6.06 12.43
C HIS A 161 -1.31 5.46 12.35
N LYS A 162 -1.95 5.56 11.18
CA LYS A 162 -3.28 4.96 10.95
C LYS A 162 -3.28 3.44 11.14
N LEU A 163 -2.18 2.77 10.84
CA LEU A 163 -2.00 1.32 11.02
C LEU A 163 -1.51 0.93 12.42
N GLY A 164 -1.36 1.91 13.32
CA GLY A 164 -1.00 1.67 14.71
C GLY A 164 0.51 1.56 14.99
N PHE A 165 1.36 1.94 14.04
CA PHE A 165 2.78 2.06 14.30
C PHE A 165 3.04 3.24 15.25
N LYS A 166 4.02 3.08 16.13
CA LYS A 166 4.44 4.09 17.11
C LYS A 166 5.86 4.50 16.82
N GLU A 167 6.12 5.78 16.96
CA GLU A 167 7.48 6.33 16.92
C GLU A 167 8.29 5.82 18.12
N LEU A 168 9.57 5.55 17.89
CA LEU A 168 10.52 5.09 18.91
C LEU A 168 11.25 6.29 19.53
#